data_d2b4bdfcada57d123c1b7a8c25dfd68e
#
_entry.id   d2b4bdfcada57d123c1b7a8c25dfd68e
#
_cell.length_a   1.000
_cell.length_b   1.000
_cell.length_c   1.000
_cell.angle_alpha   90.00
_cell.angle_beta   90.00
_cell.angle_gamma   90.00
#
_symmetry.space_group_name_H-M   'P 1'
#
loop_
_entity.id
_entity.type
_entity.pdbx_description
1 polymer ?
#
loop_
_entity_poly.entity_id
_entity_poly.type
_entity_poly.pdbx_seq_one_letter_code
_entity_poly.pdbx_strand_id
1 'polypeptide(L)'
;MQYFRLAFSACLLLFLVGCSTTKDKWVNRKYHETTAHYNAYFNGFEAFNDGVRTFEEKEKLNFEEILPLYNWPNEKEATVLFSKMDRALEKSAKVIKGHSMVFKGKQKNPYVVKAYLLIARSRFYKHEFIKTLEACAYIQDQFGNIKMAEEEVFWAKLLAAQTHIRMGNAFAAEPLLDDSYTKKLSKTKFHEAQKAYAFYYLESGRLEEAQNWVSAAFETAPTK
;
A
#
# COMPACT_ATOMS: atom_id res chain seq x y z
N MET A 1 -53.71 7.73 4.94
CA MET A 1 -52.79 7.49 3.82
C MET A 1 -51.94 8.73 3.46
N GLN A 2 -52.49 9.95 3.52
CA GLN A 2 -51.77 11.19 3.15
C GLN A 2 -50.61 11.52 4.10
N TYR A 3 -50.79 11.37 5.41
CA TYR A 3 -49.76 11.58 6.43
C TYR A 3 -48.61 10.57 6.36
N PHE A 4 -48.91 9.33 5.99
CA PHE A 4 -47.86 8.31 5.78
C PHE A 4 -47.00 8.61 4.56
N ARG A 5 -47.58 9.12 3.47
CA ARG A 5 -46.85 9.56 2.30
C ARG A 5 -45.96 10.78 2.58
N LEU A 6 -46.48 11.74 3.35
CA LEU A 6 -45.71 12.91 3.78
C LEU A 6 -44.56 12.53 4.73
N ALA A 7 -44.78 11.65 5.69
CA ALA A 7 -43.71 11.15 6.56
C ALA A 7 -42.65 10.35 5.80
N PHE A 8 -43.07 9.51 4.84
CA PHE A 8 -42.17 8.75 3.99
C PHE A 8 -41.34 9.66 3.07
N SER A 9 -41.97 10.69 2.44
CA SER A 9 -41.29 11.69 1.64
C SER A 9 -40.31 12.53 2.46
N ALA A 10 -40.68 12.94 3.68
CA ALA A 10 -39.79 13.67 4.58
C ALA A 10 -38.60 12.82 5.04
N CYS A 11 -38.83 11.53 5.31
CA CYS A 11 -37.77 10.58 5.63
C CYS A 11 -36.81 10.38 4.45
N LEU A 12 -37.34 10.28 3.21
CA LEU A 12 -36.54 10.15 1.98
C LEU A 12 -35.71 11.41 1.71
N LEU A 13 -36.25 12.61 1.98
CA LEU A 13 -35.53 13.87 1.86
C LEU A 13 -34.39 14.02 2.88
N LEU A 14 -34.54 13.43 4.09
CA LEU A 14 -33.47 13.40 5.10
C LEU A 14 -32.27 12.55 4.67
N PHE A 15 -32.47 11.54 3.83
CA PHE A 15 -31.37 10.76 3.23
C PHE A 15 -30.63 11.50 2.10
N LEU A 16 -31.20 12.55 1.54
CA LEU A 16 -30.58 13.40 0.51
C LEU A 16 -29.68 14.50 1.11
N VAL A 17 -29.63 14.65 2.44
CA VAL A 17 -28.65 15.55 3.09
C VAL A 17 -27.27 14.91 2.94
N GLY A 18 -26.69 15.09 1.76
CA GLY A 18 -25.51 14.46 1.26
C GLY A 18 -24.38 14.43 2.29
N CYS A 19 -23.79 13.27 2.43
CA CYS A 19 -22.57 13.06 3.19
C CYS A 19 -21.45 13.89 2.54
N SER A 20 -21.22 15.06 3.08
CA SER A 20 -20.25 16.03 2.56
C SER A 20 -18.85 15.74 3.09
N THR A 21 -17.85 15.71 2.21
CA THR A 21 -16.43 15.63 2.59
C THR A 21 -15.94 16.88 3.31
N THR A 22 -16.71 17.99 3.27
CA THR A 22 -16.35 19.27 3.86
C THR A 22 -16.83 19.47 5.32
N LYS A 23 -17.58 18.50 5.86
CA LYS A 23 -18.09 18.56 7.24
C LYS A 23 -17.38 17.50 8.11
N ASP A 24 -16.64 17.97 9.14
CA ASP A 24 -15.93 17.10 10.08
C ASP A 24 -16.87 16.54 11.17
N LYS A 25 -17.96 15.87 10.75
CA LYS A 25 -18.90 15.20 11.65
C LYS A 25 -18.65 13.69 11.61
N TRP A 26 -18.89 13.00 12.74
CA TRP A 26 -18.71 11.56 12.86
C TRP A 26 -19.46 10.77 11.77
N VAL A 27 -20.72 11.13 11.50
CA VAL A 27 -21.54 10.46 10.47
C VAL A 27 -20.90 10.59 9.09
N ASN A 28 -20.41 11.79 8.72
CA ASN A 28 -19.75 12.02 7.44
C ASN A 28 -18.44 11.18 7.34
N ARG A 29 -17.64 11.17 8.41
CA ARG A 29 -16.41 10.35 8.43
C ARG A 29 -16.73 8.87 8.24
N LYS A 30 -17.71 8.33 8.97
CA LYS A 30 -18.09 6.92 8.87
C LYS A 30 -18.70 6.58 7.50
N TYR A 31 -19.49 7.45 6.94
CA TYR A 31 -20.02 7.25 5.59
C TYR A 31 -18.89 7.18 4.55
N HIS A 32 -17.97 8.18 4.53
CA HIS A 32 -16.86 8.19 3.58
C HIS A 32 -15.86 7.07 3.82
N GLU A 33 -15.62 6.68 5.07
CA GLU A 33 -14.80 5.52 5.41
C GLU A 33 -15.40 4.23 4.85
N THR A 34 -16.69 3.98 5.13
CA THR A 34 -17.39 2.76 4.71
C THR A 34 -17.53 2.67 3.19
N THR A 35 -17.95 3.76 2.54
CA THR A 35 -18.12 3.77 1.08
C THR A 35 -16.80 3.71 0.32
N ALA A 36 -15.74 4.33 0.86
CA ALA A 36 -14.40 4.18 0.31
C ALA A 36 -13.91 2.73 0.38
N HIS A 37 -14.12 2.09 1.54
CA HIS A 37 -13.71 0.70 1.78
C HIS A 37 -14.38 -0.28 0.82
N TYR A 38 -15.71 -0.41 0.94
CA TYR A 38 -16.45 -1.50 0.30
C TYR A 38 -16.68 -1.33 -1.22
N ASN A 39 -16.45 -0.15 -1.76
CA ASN A 39 -16.63 0.08 -3.19
C ASN A 39 -15.27 0.22 -3.90
N ALA A 40 -14.73 1.45 -3.91
CA ALA A 40 -13.60 1.74 -4.77
C ALA A 40 -12.30 1.09 -4.26
N TYR A 41 -11.99 1.18 -2.94
CA TYR A 41 -10.76 0.62 -2.41
C TYR A 41 -10.72 -0.91 -2.54
N PHE A 42 -11.78 -1.61 -2.11
CA PHE A 42 -11.87 -3.06 -2.18
C PHE A 42 -11.66 -3.55 -3.61
N ASN A 43 -12.38 -2.98 -4.58
CA ASN A 43 -12.23 -3.37 -5.99
C ASN A 43 -10.83 -3.08 -6.57
N GLY A 44 -10.16 -2.02 -6.09
CA GLY A 44 -8.77 -1.72 -6.48
C GLY A 44 -7.78 -2.72 -5.88
N PHE A 45 -7.97 -3.04 -4.59
CA PHE A 45 -7.14 -3.99 -3.87
C PHE A 45 -7.28 -5.41 -4.43
N GLU A 46 -8.51 -5.85 -4.73
CA GLU A 46 -8.77 -7.13 -5.39
C GLU A 46 -8.11 -7.19 -6.77
N ALA A 47 -8.21 -6.11 -7.56
CA ALA A 47 -7.54 -6.08 -8.87
C ALA A 47 -6.02 -6.21 -8.73
N PHE A 48 -5.42 -5.53 -7.75
CA PHE A 48 -3.99 -5.65 -7.45
C PHE A 48 -3.62 -7.09 -7.06
N ASN A 49 -4.31 -7.68 -6.09
CA ASN A 49 -4.03 -9.02 -5.60
C ASN A 49 -4.24 -10.09 -6.70
N ASP A 50 -5.27 -9.94 -7.51
CA ASP A 50 -5.53 -10.83 -8.64
C ASP A 50 -4.42 -10.75 -9.69
N GLY A 51 -3.88 -9.55 -9.94
CA GLY A 51 -2.70 -9.38 -10.78
C GLY A 51 -1.48 -10.11 -10.22
N VAL A 52 -1.13 -9.86 -8.95
CA VAL A 52 0.02 -10.49 -8.28
C VAL A 52 -0.13 -12.03 -8.28
N ARG A 53 -1.30 -12.54 -7.88
CA ARG A 53 -1.58 -13.98 -7.89
C ARG A 53 -1.44 -14.58 -9.29
N THR A 54 -1.97 -13.93 -10.33
CA THR A 54 -1.86 -14.42 -11.71
C THR A 54 -0.40 -14.50 -12.17
N PHE A 55 0.44 -13.58 -11.71
CA PHE A 55 1.88 -13.63 -11.97
C PHE A 55 2.52 -14.81 -11.22
N GLU A 56 2.30 -14.92 -9.92
CA GLU A 56 2.86 -16.00 -9.08
C GLU A 56 2.46 -17.40 -9.55
N GLU A 57 1.22 -17.59 -10.01
CA GLU A 57 0.73 -18.87 -10.55
C GLU A 57 1.39 -19.25 -11.89
N LYS A 58 1.83 -18.28 -12.68
CA LYS A 58 2.51 -18.52 -13.96
C LYS A 58 3.99 -18.78 -13.79
N GLU A 59 4.57 -18.26 -12.74
CA GLU A 59 5.99 -18.41 -12.47
C GLU A 59 6.27 -19.77 -11.85
N LYS A 60 7.00 -20.59 -12.59
CA LYS A 60 7.47 -21.88 -12.09
C LYS A 60 8.79 -21.65 -11.36
N LEU A 61 8.74 -21.65 -10.03
CA LEU A 61 9.96 -21.64 -9.23
C LEU A 61 10.78 -22.91 -9.53
N ASN A 62 12.01 -22.72 -9.95
CA ASN A 62 12.97 -23.83 -10.10
C ASN A 62 13.67 -24.04 -8.75
N PHE A 63 13.28 -25.08 -8.02
CA PHE A 63 13.87 -25.41 -6.72
C PHE A 63 15.29 -25.98 -6.82
N GLU A 64 15.81 -26.22 -8.02
CA GLU A 64 17.19 -26.62 -8.25
C GLU A 64 18.13 -25.40 -8.32
N GLU A 65 17.58 -24.19 -8.38
CA GLU A 65 18.29 -22.90 -8.39
C GLU A 65 18.11 -22.13 -7.08
N ILE A 66 18.94 -21.12 -6.85
CA ILE A 66 18.76 -20.20 -5.73
C ILE A 66 17.49 -19.38 -5.96
N LEU A 67 16.50 -19.55 -5.08
CA LEU A 67 15.26 -18.82 -5.16
C LEU A 67 15.47 -17.34 -4.85
N PRO A 68 14.80 -16.43 -5.58
CA PRO A 68 14.86 -15.02 -5.28
C PRO A 68 14.22 -14.72 -3.92
N LEU A 69 14.79 -13.78 -3.18
CA LEU A 69 14.25 -13.36 -1.88
C LEU A 69 12.87 -12.71 -2.00
N TYR A 70 12.63 -12.05 -3.13
CA TYR A 70 11.34 -11.50 -3.53
C TYR A 70 10.98 -11.97 -4.93
N ASN A 71 9.80 -12.55 -5.06
CA ASN A 71 9.27 -12.92 -6.37
C ASN A 71 8.57 -11.70 -6.99
N TRP A 72 9.33 -10.82 -7.63
CA TRP A 72 8.81 -9.66 -8.35
C TRP A 72 9.03 -9.82 -9.85
N PRO A 73 8.06 -9.36 -10.68
CA PRO A 73 8.24 -9.42 -12.12
C PRO A 73 9.44 -8.59 -12.58
N ASN A 74 10.13 -9.05 -13.60
CA ASN A 74 11.03 -8.19 -14.36
C ASN A 74 10.22 -7.27 -15.28
N GLU A 75 10.86 -6.35 -16.02
CA GLU A 75 10.18 -5.35 -16.86
C GLU A 75 9.29 -5.99 -17.93
N LYS A 76 9.73 -7.07 -18.54
CA LYS A 76 8.97 -7.79 -19.58
C LYS A 76 7.78 -8.53 -18.99
N GLU A 77 7.96 -9.21 -17.87
CA GLU A 77 6.92 -9.93 -17.15
C GLU A 77 5.86 -8.99 -16.58
N ALA A 78 6.27 -7.79 -16.15
CA ALA A 78 5.36 -6.78 -15.61
C ALA A 78 4.23 -6.41 -16.59
N THR A 79 4.44 -6.55 -17.89
CA THR A 79 3.46 -6.17 -18.91
C THR A 79 2.15 -6.94 -18.78
N VAL A 80 2.17 -8.19 -18.33
CA VAL A 80 0.96 -9.01 -18.13
C VAL A 80 0.09 -8.50 -16.97
N LEU A 81 0.68 -7.71 -16.08
CA LEU A 81 0.01 -7.15 -14.91
C LEU A 81 -0.65 -5.80 -15.18
N PHE A 82 -0.30 -5.12 -16.27
CA PHE A 82 -0.67 -3.72 -16.51
C PHE A 82 -2.17 -3.47 -16.39
N SER A 83 -3.01 -4.28 -17.02
CA SER A 83 -4.47 -4.12 -16.96
C SER A 83 -5.01 -4.16 -15.52
N LYS A 84 -4.50 -5.07 -14.68
CA LYS A 84 -4.90 -5.21 -13.28
C LYS A 84 -4.37 -4.07 -12.43
N MET A 85 -3.12 -3.67 -12.65
CA MET A 85 -2.50 -2.54 -11.94
C MET A 85 -3.17 -1.22 -12.33
N ASP A 86 -3.51 -1.01 -13.60
CA ASP A 86 -4.23 0.18 -14.06
C ASP A 86 -5.63 0.27 -13.43
N ARG A 87 -6.32 -0.86 -13.28
CA ARG A 87 -7.59 -0.91 -12.55
C ARG A 87 -7.40 -0.54 -11.08
N ALA A 88 -6.34 -1.04 -10.42
CA ALA A 88 -6.02 -0.67 -9.05
C ALA A 88 -5.74 0.83 -8.91
N LEU A 89 -4.97 1.42 -9.85
CA LEU A 89 -4.69 2.86 -9.92
C LEU A 89 -5.98 3.68 -10.10
N GLU A 90 -6.84 3.30 -11.05
CA GLU A 90 -8.13 3.96 -11.30
C GLU A 90 -9.02 3.97 -10.04
N LYS A 91 -9.17 2.82 -9.38
CA LYS A 91 -10.00 2.69 -8.18
C LYS A 91 -9.43 3.47 -7.00
N SER A 92 -8.11 3.44 -6.82
CA SER A 92 -7.43 4.24 -5.80
C SER A 92 -7.62 5.76 -6.04
N ALA A 93 -7.50 6.22 -7.28
CA ALA A 93 -7.77 7.61 -7.63
C ALA A 93 -9.23 8.02 -7.32
N LYS A 94 -10.21 7.12 -7.54
CA LYS A 94 -11.62 7.35 -7.15
C LYS A 94 -11.79 7.50 -5.64
N VAL A 95 -11.10 6.67 -4.84
CA VAL A 95 -11.10 6.82 -3.37
C VAL A 95 -10.59 8.20 -2.97
N ILE A 96 -9.44 8.59 -3.48
CA ILE A 96 -8.81 9.87 -3.14
C ILE A 96 -9.71 11.05 -3.53
N LYS A 97 -10.20 11.05 -4.77
CA LYS A 97 -11.05 12.13 -5.30
C LYS A 97 -12.39 12.26 -4.58
N GLY A 98 -13.05 11.12 -4.27
CA GLY A 98 -14.40 11.10 -3.76
C GLY A 98 -14.53 11.07 -2.24
N HIS A 99 -13.47 10.65 -1.54
CA HIS A 99 -13.57 10.36 -0.11
C HIS A 99 -12.47 11.00 0.75
N SER A 100 -11.65 11.91 0.19
CA SER A 100 -10.66 12.65 0.95
C SER A 100 -11.35 13.63 1.90
N MET A 101 -10.96 13.58 3.17
CA MET A 101 -11.48 14.41 4.25
C MET A 101 -10.32 15.00 5.03
N VAL A 102 -9.88 16.20 4.63
CA VAL A 102 -8.77 16.90 5.29
C VAL A 102 -9.31 18.01 6.18
N PHE A 103 -9.03 17.89 7.48
CA PHE A 103 -9.41 18.90 8.48
C PHE A 103 -8.21 19.27 9.33
N LYS A 104 -7.96 20.59 9.45
CA LYS A 104 -6.78 21.13 10.17
C LYS A 104 -5.46 20.48 9.67
N GLY A 105 -5.33 20.36 8.35
CA GLY A 105 -4.14 19.75 7.72
C GLY A 105 -4.01 18.23 7.91
N LYS A 106 -5.01 17.53 8.48
CA LYS A 106 -4.92 16.09 8.73
C LYS A 106 -6.02 15.34 7.97
N GLN A 107 -5.62 14.32 7.23
CA GLN A 107 -6.55 13.36 6.61
C GLN A 107 -7.29 12.59 7.70
N LYS A 108 -8.61 12.40 7.52
CA LYS A 108 -9.50 11.71 8.47
C LYS A 108 -9.99 10.35 7.97
N ASN A 109 -9.90 10.10 6.66
CA ASN A 109 -10.31 8.83 6.08
C ASN A 109 -9.08 7.92 5.88
N PRO A 110 -8.96 6.79 6.62
CA PRO A 110 -7.81 5.89 6.51
C PRO A 110 -7.69 5.25 5.12
N TYR A 111 -8.80 5.03 4.41
CA TYR A 111 -8.76 4.42 3.08
C TYR A 111 -8.16 5.33 2.00
N VAL A 112 -8.09 6.63 2.24
CA VAL A 112 -7.34 7.54 1.37
C VAL A 112 -5.85 7.27 1.48
N VAL A 113 -5.32 7.06 2.69
CA VAL A 113 -3.90 6.72 2.89
C VAL A 113 -3.58 5.35 2.28
N LYS A 114 -4.45 4.36 2.53
CA LYS A 114 -4.34 3.01 1.92
C LYS A 114 -4.38 3.06 0.40
N ALA A 115 -5.19 3.95 -0.19
CA ALA A 115 -5.26 4.13 -1.63
C ALA A 115 -3.96 4.71 -2.21
N TYR A 116 -3.30 5.64 -1.53
CA TYR A 116 -1.98 6.12 -1.93
C TYR A 116 -0.92 5.01 -1.88
N LEU A 117 -0.93 4.18 -0.84
CA LEU A 117 -0.03 3.03 -0.77
C LEU A 117 -0.31 2.01 -1.87
N LEU A 118 -1.59 1.76 -2.20
CA LEU A 118 -1.96 0.88 -3.30
C LEU A 118 -1.50 1.44 -4.66
N ILE A 119 -1.54 2.76 -4.85
CA ILE A 119 -0.94 3.43 -6.03
C ILE A 119 0.57 3.15 -6.09
N ALA A 120 1.29 3.37 -4.99
CA ALA A 120 2.73 3.14 -4.94
C ALA A 120 3.08 1.68 -5.30
N ARG A 121 2.37 0.71 -4.69
CA ARG A 121 2.56 -0.72 -4.98
C ARG A 121 2.24 -1.09 -6.42
N SER A 122 1.12 -0.58 -6.97
CA SER A 122 0.74 -0.84 -8.36
C SER A 122 1.78 -0.30 -9.36
N ARG A 123 2.33 0.88 -9.11
CA ARG A 123 3.40 1.46 -9.92
C ARG A 123 4.70 0.67 -9.83
N PHE A 124 5.05 0.17 -8.65
CA PHE A 124 6.21 -0.71 -8.43
C PHE A 124 6.10 -1.98 -9.29
N TYR A 125 4.95 -2.65 -9.28
CA TYR A 125 4.71 -3.83 -10.11
C TYR A 125 4.66 -3.53 -11.61
N LYS A 126 4.41 -2.28 -12.01
CA LYS A 126 4.50 -1.83 -13.41
C LYS A 126 5.90 -1.37 -13.81
N HIS A 127 6.92 -1.49 -12.96
CA HIS A 127 8.26 -0.93 -13.16
C HIS A 127 8.31 0.61 -13.31
N GLU A 128 7.27 1.31 -12.87
CA GLU A 128 7.24 2.77 -12.84
C GLU A 128 7.94 3.29 -11.56
N PHE A 129 9.23 2.97 -11.37
CA PHE A 129 9.96 3.17 -10.11
C PHE A 129 10.03 4.62 -9.65
N ILE A 130 10.25 5.57 -10.56
CA ILE A 130 10.27 7.00 -10.19
C ILE A 130 8.91 7.41 -9.60
N LYS A 131 7.81 7.04 -10.25
CA LYS A 131 6.47 7.34 -9.75
C LYS A 131 6.14 6.58 -8.45
N THR A 132 6.75 5.41 -8.24
CA THR A 132 6.66 4.69 -6.97
C THR A 132 7.30 5.49 -5.85
N LEU A 133 8.53 5.99 -6.07
CA LEU A 133 9.24 6.81 -5.09
C LEU A 133 8.51 8.12 -4.79
N GLU A 134 7.97 8.79 -5.81
CA GLU A 134 7.14 10.00 -5.63
C GLU A 134 5.91 9.72 -4.74
N ALA A 135 5.20 8.60 -4.99
CA ALA A 135 4.05 8.22 -4.17
C ALA A 135 4.45 7.86 -2.74
N CYS A 136 5.56 7.15 -2.55
CA CYS A 136 6.09 6.83 -1.22
C CYS A 136 6.54 8.08 -0.46
N ALA A 137 7.22 9.02 -1.11
CA ALA A 137 7.63 10.29 -0.53
C ALA A 137 6.41 11.13 -0.12
N TYR A 138 5.38 11.19 -0.98
CA TYR A 138 4.13 11.86 -0.66
C TYR A 138 3.45 11.28 0.59
N ILE A 139 3.40 9.94 0.73
CA ILE A 139 2.81 9.28 1.91
C ILE A 139 3.59 9.68 3.17
N GLN A 140 4.91 9.66 3.11
CA GLN A 140 5.77 10.01 4.25
C GLN A 140 5.62 11.48 4.66
N ASP A 141 5.61 12.40 3.70
CA ASP A 141 5.49 13.83 3.93
C ASP A 141 4.08 14.21 4.46
N GLN A 142 3.04 13.77 3.78
CA GLN A 142 1.67 14.17 4.11
C GLN A 142 1.06 13.45 5.30
N PHE A 143 1.49 12.21 5.57
CA PHE A 143 0.86 11.35 6.57
C PHE A 143 1.80 10.90 7.69
N GLY A 144 3.09 11.23 7.63
CA GLY A 144 4.10 10.80 8.61
C GLY A 144 3.78 11.17 10.06
N ASN A 145 3.05 12.28 10.28
CA ASN A 145 2.65 12.76 11.60
C ASN A 145 1.20 12.38 11.97
N ILE A 146 0.57 11.47 11.23
CA ILE A 146 -0.82 11.05 11.46
C ILE A 146 -0.84 9.64 12.03
N LYS A 147 -1.21 9.48 13.30
CA LYS A 147 -1.21 8.19 14.01
C LYS A 147 -1.94 7.07 13.26
N MET A 148 -3.09 7.36 12.65
CA MET A 148 -3.85 6.35 11.90
C MET A 148 -3.17 5.88 10.61
N ALA A 149 -2.10 6.53 10.18
CA ALA A 149 -1.35 6.22 8.95
C ALA A 149 0.02 5.57 9.22
N GLU A 150 0.36 5.30 10.48
CA GLU A 150 1.66 4.73 10.87
C GLU A 150 1.99 3.43 10.12
N GLU A 151 0.97 2.64 9.83
CA GLU A 151 1.15 1.39 9.09
C GLU A 151 1.51 1.64 7.64
N GLU A 152 0.75 2.47 6.95
CA GLU A 152 0.96 2.79 5.54
C GLU A 152 2.26 3.56 5.33
N VAL A 153 2.65 4.41 6.27
CA VAL A 153 3.94 5.11 6.26
C VAL A 153 5.10 4.13 6.40
N PHE A 154 5.00 3.15 7.28
CA PHE A 154 6.00 2.07 7.39
C PHE A 154 6.16 1.33 6.06
N TRP A 155 5.06 0.86 5.47
CA TRP A 155 5.09 0.14 4.20
C TRP A 155 5.57 1.00 3.04
N ALA A 156 5.28 2.30 3.03
CA ALA A 156 5.79 3.22 2.02
C ALA A 156 7.31 3.41 2.12
N LYS A 157 7.87 3.50 3.33
CA LYS A 157 9.32 3.56 3.55
C LYS A 157 10.01 2.29 3.07
N LEU A 158 9.47 1.15 3.44
CA LEU A 158 10.01 -0.14 3.05
C LEU A 158 9.97 -0.33 1.52
N LEU A 159 8.85 0.04 0.88
CA LEU A 159 8.70 -0.02 -0.57
C LEU A 159 9.67 0.95 -1.28
N ALA A 160 9.89 2.15 -0.71
CA ALA A 160 10.87 3.09 -1.26
C ALA A 160 12.29 2.51 -1.20
N ALA A 161 12.69 1.90 -0.06
CA ALA A 161 13.99 1.23 0.06
C ALA A 161 14.13 0.10 -0.98
N GLN A 162 13.15 -0.78 -1.07
CA GLN A 162 13.11 -1.86 -2.06
C GLN A 162 13.19 -1.33 -3.50
N THR A 163 12.52 -0.21 -3.78
CA THR A 163 12.56 0.43 -5.10
C THR A 163 13.96 0.98 -5.42
N HIS A 164 14.60 1.65 -4.47
CA HIS A 164 15.98 2.13 -4.64
C HIS A 164 16.97 0.98 -4.90
N ILE A 165 16.84 -0.13 -4.16
CA ILE A 165 17.69 -1.30 -4.37
C ILE A 165 17.48 -1.84 -5.80
N ARG A 166 16.25 -2.01 -6.25
CA ARG A 166 15.93 -2.48 -7.61
C ARG A 166 16.44 -1.54 -8.72
N MET A 167 16.59 -0.27 -8.42
CA MET A 167 17.20 0.71 -9.33
C MET A 167 18.75 0.71 -9.29
N GLY A 168 19.38 -0.16 -8.50
CA GLY A 168 20.82 -0.18 -8.30
C GLY A 168 21.34 0.96 -7.41
N ASN A 169 20.46 1.65 -6.69
CA ASN A 169 20.82 2.77 -5.80
C ASN A 169 20.71 2.35 -4.33
N ALA A 170 21.52 1.36 -3.93
CA ALA A 170 21.50 0.82 -2.57
C ALA A 170 21.81 1.88 -1.50
N PHE A 171 22.66 2.87 -1.81
CA PHE A 171 23.00 3.96 -0.87
C PHE A 171 21.78 4.76 -0.41
N ALA A 172 20.81 5.01 -1.30
CA ALA A 172 19.57 5.70 -0.94
C ALA A 172 18.58 4.82 -0.16
N ALA A 173 18.74 3.49 -0.20
CA ALA A 173 17.89 2.56 0.54
C ALA A 173 18.24 2.47 2.04
N GLU A 174 19.54 2.57 2.38
CA GLU A 174 20.04 2.34 3.74
C GLU A 174 19.34 3.20 4.80
N PRO A 175 19.26 4.54 4.67
CA PRO A 175 18.60 5.36 5.70
C PRO A 175 17.10 5.07 5.84
N LEU A 176 16.44 4.61 4.77
CA LEU A 176 15.03 4.21 4.83
C LEU A 176 14.83 2.90 5.58
N LEU A 177 15.76 1.96 5.44
CA LEU A 177 15.77 0.70 6.18
C LEU A 177 16.05 0.96 7.66
N ASP A 178 17.05 1.78 8.00
CA ASP A 178 17.41 2.13 9.37
C ASP A 178 16.24 2.79 10.12
N ASP A 179 15.59 3.78 9.50
CA ASP A 179 14.41 4.43 10.08
C ASP A 179 13.23 3.46 10.23
N SER A 180 13.11 2.49 9.33
CA SER A 180 12.07 1.46 9.42
C SER A 180 12.32 0.47 10.55
N TYR A 181 13.57 0.15 10.87
CA TYR A 181 13.94 -0.89 11.83
C TYR A 181 14.03 -0.40 13.29
N THR A 182 14.20 0.91 13.52
CA THR A 182 14.40 1.50 14.85
C THR A 182 13.17 1.49 15.76
N LYS A 183 11.97 1.24 15.22
CA LYS A 183 10.70 1.27 15.96
C LYS A 183 10.31 -0.12 16.47
N LYS A 184 9.53 -0.18 17.56
CA LYS A 184 8.93 -1.42 18.04
C LYS A 184 7.90 -1.91 17.01
N LEU A 185 8.28 -2.88 16.19
CA LEU A 185 7.51 -3.41 15.09
C LEU A 185 6.63 -4.59 15.53
N SER A 186 5.49 -4.78 14.84
CA SER A 186 4.78 -6.05 14.89
C SER A 186 5.62 -7.16 14.25
N LYS A 187 5.33 -8.43 14.57
CA LYS A 187 6.07 -9.58 14.05
C LYS A 187 6.19 -9.55 12.52
N THR A 188 5.10 -9.26 11.82
CA THR A 188 5.07 -9.18 10.34
C THR A 188 5.96 -8.05 9.80
N LYS A 189 5.87 -6.86 10.39
CA LYS A 189 6.70 -5.72 9.97
C LYS A 189 8.18 -5.98 10.24
N PHE A 190 8.50 -6.60 11.36
CA PHE A 190 9.85 -6.96 11.74
C PHE A 190 10.46 -7.96 10.74
N HIS A 191 9.72 -9.02 10.41
CA HIS A 191 10.12 -9.99 9.41
C HIS A 191 10.36 -9.34 8.03
N GLU A 192 9.43 -8.51 7.55
CA GLU A 192 9.60 -7.85 6.24
C GLU A 192 10.76 -6.83 6.24
N ALA A 193 11.02 -6.16 7.35
CA ALA A 193 12.20 -5.29 7.48
C ALA A 193 13.50 -6.11 7.40
N GLN A 194 13.58 -7.28 8.06
CA GLN A 194 14.74 -8.17 7.98
C GLN A 194 14.97 -8.68 6.55
N LYS A 195 13.90 -9.08 5.86
CA LYS A 195 13.99 -9.45 4.43
C LYS A 195 14.52 -8.30 3.57
N ALA A 196 14.10 -7.06 3.84
CA ALA A 196 14.56 -5.92 3.07
C ALA A 196 16.04 -5.63 3.32
N TYR A 197 16.54 -5.82 4.55
CA TYR A 197 17.98 -5.76 4.82
C TYR A 197 18.74 -6.88 4.12
N ALA A 198 18.23 -8.11 4.15
CA ALA A 198 18.84 -9.22 3.42
C ALA A 198 18.95 -8.90 1.94
N PHE A 199 17.91 -8.32 1.34
CA PHE A 199 17.90 -7.89 -0.04
C PHE A 199 18.91 -6.77 -0.31
N TYR A 200 18.98 -5.78 0.57
CA TYR A 200 19.96 -4.69 0.48
C TYR A 200 21.41 -5.20 0.46
N TYR A 201 21.75 -6.09 1.38
CA TYR A 201 23.10 -6.65 1.46
C TYR A 201 23.42 -7.57 0.29
N LEU A 202 22.46 -8.36 -0.17
CA LEU A 202 22.60 -9.25 -1.32
C LEU A 202 22.91 -8.44 -2.59
N GLU A 203 22.12 -7.42 -2.88
CA GLU A 203 22.32 -6.55 -4.07
C GLU A 203 23.57 -5.64 -3.94
N SER A 204 24.05 -5.42 -2.73
CA SER A 204 25.33 -4.71 -2.47
C SER A 204 26.56 -5.63 -2.56
N GLY A 205 26.40 -6.93 -2.85
CA GLY A 205 27.49 -7.92 -2.92
C GLY A 205 28.06 -8.32 -1.55
N ARG A 206 27.41 -7.95 -0.44
CA ARG A 206 27.83 -8.22 0.94
C ARG A 206 27.17 -9.53 1.41
N LEU A 207 27.67 -10.66 0.91
CA LEU A 207 27.01 -11.95 1.04
C LEU A 207 26.95 -12.48 2.47
N GLU A 208 27.94 -12.23 3.30
CA GLU A 208 27.96 -12.67 4.70
C GLU A 208 26.85 -11.97 5.52
N GLU A 209 26.73 -10.66 5.38
CA GLU A 209 25.68 -9.90 6.03
C GLU A 209 24.30 -10.27 5.49
N ALA A 210 24.18 -10.48 4.17
CA ALA A 210 22.95 -10.95 3.56
C ALA A 210 22.51 -12.29 4.16
N GLN A 211 23.41 -13.26 4.34
CA GLN A 211 23.13 -14.55 4.94
C GLN A 211 22.67 -14.42 6.39
N ASN A 212 23.29 -13.55 7.18
CA ASN A 212 22.90 -13.29 8.57
C ASN A 212 21.45 -12.75 8.62
N TRP A 213 21.10 -11.81 7.75
CA TRP A 213 19.74 -11.25 7.70
C TRP A 213 18.70 -12.23 7.16
N VAL A 214 19.06 -13.08 6.19
CA VAL A 214 18.19 -14.18 5.72
C VAL A 214 17.88 -15.14 6.86
N SER A 215 18.91 -15.54 7.63
CA SER A 215 18.73 -16.44 8.78
C SER A 215 17.81 -15.81 9.84
N ALA A 216 18.03 -14.54 10.20
CA ALA A 216 17.18 -13.80 11.12
C ALA A 216 15.73 -13.68 10.61
N ALA A 217 15.53 -13.43 9.32
CA ALA A 217 14.20 -13.37 8.71
C ALA A 217 13.50 -14.74 8.73
N PHE A 218 14.25 -15.84 8.52
CA PHE A 218 13.70 -17.19 8.58
C PHE A 218 13.18 -17.52 9.97
N GLU A 219 13.91 -17.17 11.04
CA GLU A 219 13.50 -17.41 12.42
C GLU A 219 12.23 -16.63 12.81
N THR A 220 12.02 -15.46 12.22
CA THR A 220 10.87 -14.60 12.50
C THR A 220 9.70 -14.78 11.54
N ALA A 221 9.82 -15.69 10.57
CA ALA A 221 8.77 -15.96 9.59
C ALA A 221 7.41 -16.20 10.28
N PRO A 222 6.33 -15.56 9.83
CA PRO A 222 5.01 -15.82 10.38
C PRO A 222 4.61 -17.26 10.04
N THR A 223 4.30 -18.06 11.05
CA THR A 223 3.66 -19.38 10.85
C THR A 223 2.28 -19.15 10.25
N LYS A 224 1.97 -19.89 9.18
CA LYS A 224 0.64 -19.89 8.54
C LYS A 224 -0.41 -20.49 9.45
#